data_97fb3a732e44fe7a38feaf22cf6dc38d
#
_entry.id   97fb3a732e44fe7a38feaf22cf6dc38d
#
_cell.length_a   1.000
_cell.length_b   1.000
_cell.length_c   1.000
_cell.angle_alpha   90.00
_cell.angle_beta   90.00
_cell.angle_gamma   90.00
#
_symmetry.space_group_name_H-M   'P 1'
#
loop_
_entity.id
_entity.type
_entity.pdbx_description
1 polymer ?
#
loop_
_entity_poly.entity_id
_entity_poly.type
_entity_poly.pdbx_seq_one_letter_code
_entity_poly.pdbx_strand_id
1 'polypeptide(L)'
;MGLNSTMFEPMDMSKAETLLKEARQILGQLGLVFFLRHGTCLGAVRDKAFIPWDDDLDIGSVIGLHGLTESIVKEAAVAFRKHGYSAEVTDSELHISVDLKKSGIQMDWTCYRIIDDSIYQWPVVKIPASLHENLKEIDFLGTTFMVPNPPEEYFRLKYGPDWMTPKQSGDFEQEVLDLMEDRSQTNNSKNVLQLADRHDANLHTGSLKVLGFDGEAAAGVEVTLAPTTVLTGLDKANTNQYGYVYFNLPEKAFYVVAVQLGDSKEILYLEELEPGIEYLYMPDSSHRYGRANALIAQ
;
A
#
# COMPACT_ATOMS: atom_id res chain seq x y z
N MET A 1 -13.72 -18.38 7.81
CA MET A 1 -13.03 -19.44 7.05
C MET A 1 -11.57 -19.04 6.98
N GLY A 2 -10.67 -19.79 7.65
CA GLY A 2 -9.25 -19.46 7.64
C GLY A 2 -8.73 -19.44 6.20
N LEU A 3 -7.99 -18.39 5.86
CA LEU A 3 -7.15 -18.40 4.68
C LEU A 3 -6.29 -19.66 4.76
N ASN A 4 -6.50 -20.60 3.83
CA ASN A 4 -5.52 -21.65 3.60
C ASN A 4 -4.18 -20.92 3.40
N SER A 5 -3.30 -21.00 4.38
CA SER A 5 -1.92 -20.60 4.21
C SER A 5 -1.35 -21.46 3.08
N THR A 6 -1.41 -20.95 1.85
CA THR A 6 -0.39 -21.31 0.89
C THR A 6 0.89 -20.81 1.53
N MET A 7 1.60 -21.71 2.22
CA MET A 7 2.94 -21.45 2.73
C MET A 7 3.74 -20.98 1.53
N PHE A 8 4.04 -19.67 1.48
CA PHE A 8 5.01 -19.16 0.53
C PHE A 8 6.32 -19.89 0.81
N GLU A 9 6.91 -20.50 -0.19
CA GLU A 9 8.20 -21.16 -0.01
C GLU A 9 9.27 -20.07 0.21
N PRO A 10 10.07 -20.14 1.29
CA PRO A 10 11.15 -19.20 1.51
C PRO A 10 12.06 -19.12 0.29
N MET A 11 12.49 -17.92 -0.08
CA MET A 11 13.39 -17.72 -1.20
C MET A 11 14.76 -18.35 -0.95
N ASP A 12 15.44 -18.80 -2.01
CA ASP A 12 16.84 -19.22 -1.98
C ASP A 12 17.72 -17.99 -1.71
N MET A 13 18.25 -17.86 -0.49
CA MET A 13 19.01 -16.71 -0.03
C MET A 13 20.25 -16.39 -0.88
N SER A 14 20.93 -17.42 -1.41
CA SER A 14 22.11 -17.23 -2.26
C SER A 14 21.76 -16.66 -3.62
N LYS A 15 20.65 -17.12 -4.20
CA LYS A 15 20.12 -16.56 -5.45
C LYS A 15 19.58 -15.16 -5.21
N ALA A 16 18.86 -14.94 -4.11
CA ALA A 16 18.33 -13.63 -3.73
C ALA A 16 19.45 -12.58 -3.60
N GLU A 17 20.55 -12.92 -2.89
CA GLU A 17 21.72 -12.07 -2.80
C GLU A 17 22.30 -11.71 -4.18
N THR A 18 22.45 -12.71 -5.04
CA THR A 18 22.96 -12.51 -6.40
C THR A 18 22.10 -11.56 -7.20
N LEU A 19 20.76 -11.77 -7.16
CA LEU A 19 19.81 -10.97 -7.93
C LEU A 19 19.65 -9.55 -7.38
N LEU A 20 19.69 -9.38 -6.07
CA LEU A 20 19.66 -8.04 -5.46
C LEU A 20 20.88 -7.21 -5.86
N LYS A 21 22.08 -7.83 -5.88
CA LYS A 21 23.30 -7.18 -6.37
C LYS A 21 23.25 -6.89 -7.86
N GLU A 22 22.69 -7.79 -8.66
CA GLU A 22 22.47 -7.58 -10.10
C GLU A 22 21.50 -6.43 -10.36
N ALA A 23 20.40 -6.35 -9.61
CA ALA A 23 19.46 -5.23 -9.71
C ALA A 23 20.13 -3.90 -9.38
N ARG A 24 20.98 -3.86 -8.33
CA ARG A 24 21.79 -2.70 -7.99
C ARG A 24 22.70 -2.28 -9.14
N GLN A 25 23.30 -3.24 -9.83
CA GLN A 25 24.16 -2.95 -10.97
C GLN A 25 23.34 -2.42 -12.16
N ILE A 26 22.22 -3.04 -12.50
CA ILE A 26 21.35 -2.64 -13.63
C ILE A 26 20.83 -1.22 -13.40
N LEU A 27 20.22 -0.96 -12.24
CA LEU A 27 19.69 0.36 -11.91
C LEU A 27 20.78 1.41 -11.81
N GLY A 28 21.94 1.06 -11.22
CA GLY A 28 23.11 1.96 -11.14
C GLY A 28 23.67 2.35 -12.50
N GLN A 29 23.69 1.46 -13.50
CA GLN A 29 24.09 1.79 -14.88
C GLN A 29 23.14 2.77 -15.56
N LEU A 30 21.90 2.82 -15.12
CA LEU A 30 20.90 3.79 -15.58
C LEU A 30 20.91 5.10 -14.75
N GLY A 31 21.81 5.20 -13.75
CA GLY A 31 21.84 6.34 -12.84
C GLY A 31 20.66 6.40 -11.87
N LEU A 32 19.96 5.29 -11.66
CA LEU A 32 18.76 5.24 -10.82
C LEU A 32 19.10 4.87 -9.38
N VAL A 33 18.46 5.55 -8.46
CA VAL A 33 18.53 5.28 -7.02
C VAL A 33 17.29 4.47 -6.61
N PHE A 34 17.54 3.40 -5.87
CA PHE A 34 16.49 2.62 -5.22
C PHE A 34 16.86 2.39 -3.75
N PHE A 35 15.88 2.03 -2.95
CA PHE A 35 16.05 1.67 -1.55
C PHE A 35 15.44 0.30 -1.27
N LEU A 36 15.96 -0.38 -0.25
CA LEU A 36 15.33 -1.58 0.27
C LEU A 36 14.03 -1.19 0.99
N ARG A 37 12.99 -1.99 0.83
CA ARG A 37 11.71 -1.79 1.49
C ARG A 37 11.21 -3.09 2.12
N HIS A 38 10.12 -3.05 2.85
CA HIS A 38 9.41 -4.21 3.41
C HIS A 38 10.33 -5.21 4.14
N GLY A 39 10.14 -6.51 3.92
CA GLY A 39 10.89 -7.59 4.53
C GLY A 39 12.39 -7.51 4.26
N THR A 40 12.77 -7.22 3.00
CA THR A 40 14.17 -7.04 2.61
C THR A 40 14.86 -5.93 3.39
N CYS A 41 14.19 -4.78 3.59
CA CYS A 41 14.73 -3.67 4.38
C CYS A 41 14.80 -4.02 5.87
N LEU A 42 13.75 -4.63 6.40
CA LEU A 42 13.68 -5.01 7.81
C LEU A 42 14.80 -5.99 8.17
N GLY A 43 14.97 -7.04 7.39
CA GLY A 43 16.05 -8.01 7.56
C GLY A 43 17.43 -7.37 7.48
N ALA A 44 17.66 -6.51 6.46
CA ALA A 44 18.94 -5.81 6.30
C ALA A 44 19.29 -4.91 7.48
N VAL A 45 18.33 -4.21 8.07
CA VAL A 45 18.58 -3.27 9.17
C VAL A 45 18.59 -3.98 10.52
N ARG A 46 17.58 -4.82 10.82
CA ARG A 46 17.42 -5.49 12.09
C ARG A 46 18.35 -6.67 12.27
N ASP A 47 18.38 -7.58 11.29
CA ASP A 47 19.00 -8.90 11.39
C ASP A 47 20.37 -8.97 10.70
N LYS A 48 20.72 -7.97 9.87
CA LYS A 48 21.89 -7.95 8.98
C LYS A 48 21.91 -9.14 7.99
N ALA A 49 20.74 -9.71 7.73
CA ALA A 49 20.50 -10.86 6.87
C ALA A 49 19.10 -10.77 6.27
N PHE A 50 18.80 -11.58 5.28
CA PHE A 50 17.41 -11.77 4.88
C PHE A 50 16.61 -12.45 6.01
N ILE A 51 15.33 -12.14 6.09
CA ILE A 51 14.42 -12.84 7.00
C ILE A 51 14.26 -14.29 6.51
N PRO A 52 14.45 -15.32 7.39
CA PRO A 52 14.55 -16.72 6.93
C PRO A 52 13.32 -17.29 6.22
N TRP A 53 12.16 -16.68 6.39
CA TRP A 53 10.88 -17.10 5.77
C TRP A 53 10.37 -16.13 4.72
N ASP A 54 11.17 -15.13 4.36
CA ASP A 54 10.85 -14.20 3.29
C ASP A 54 10.86 -14.91 1.92
N ASP A 55 9.91 -14.63 1.08
CA ASP A 55 9.69 -15.34 -0.18
C ASP A 55 10.06 -14.53 -1.43
N ASP A 56 10.29 -13.22 -1.26
CA ASP A 56 10.64 -12.31 -2.34
C ASP A 56 11.67 -11.25 -1.94
N LEU A 57 12.05 -10.42 -2.91
CA LEU A 57 12.90 -9.25 -2.72
C LEU A 57 12.10 -7.98 -2.95
N ASP A 58 12.16 -7.08 -2.01
CA ASP A 58 11.45 -5.82 -2.03
C ASP A 58 12.38 -4.63 -2.22
N ILE A 59 12.28 -3.95 -3.35
CA ILE A 59 12.98 -2.68 -3.59
C ILE A 59 12.01 -1.57 -3.99
N GLY A 60 12.37 -0.33 -3.72
CA GLY A 60 11.52 0.83 -3.98
C GLY A 60 12.27 2.02 -4.51
N SER A 61 11.54 2.89 -5.20
CA SER A 61 11.99 4.23 -5.61
C SER A 61 10.81 5.19 -5.51
N VAL A 62 11.07 6.49 -5.54
CA VAL A 62 10.00 7.50 -5.51
C VAL A 62 10.08 8.36 -6.77
N ILE A 63 9.00 8.39 -7.53
CA ILE A 63 8.88 9.22 -8.75
C ILE A 63 8.93 10.69 -8.35
N GLY A 64 9.76 11.46 -9.04
CA GLY A 64 10.04 12.85 -8.71
C GLY A 64 11.23 13.07 -7.77
N LEU A 65 11.73 12.02 -7.08
CA LEU A 65 12.95 12.07 -6.29
C LEU A 65 14.12 11.42 -7.04
N HIS A 66 15.34 11.84 -6.72
CA HIS A 66 16.60 11.28 -7.25
C HIS A 66 16.62 11.14 -8.79
N GLY A 67 15.90 12.02 -9.50
CA GLY A 67 15.85 12.03 -10.95
C GLY A 67 14.94 10.96 -11.60
N LEU A 68 14.21 10.16 -10.81
CA LEU A 68 13.32 9.15 -11.35
C LEU A 68 12.07 9.77 -11.97
N THR A 69 11.76 9.36 -13.21
CA THR A 69 10.51 9.69 -13.92
C THR A 69 9.80 8.42 -14.36
N GLU A 70 8.52 8.52 -14.67
CA GLU A 70 7.71 7.38 -15.13
C GLU A 70 8.26 6.74 -16.43
N SER A 71 8.79 7.56 -17.35
CA SER A 71 9.40 7.06 -18.61
C SER A 71 10.63 6.21 -18.31
N ILE A 72 11.46 6.64 -17.34
CA ILE A 72 12.68 5.94 -16.97
C ILE A 72 12.36 4.59 -16.29
N VAL A 73 11.26 4.48 -15.54
CA VAL A 73 10.82 3.18 -14.98
C VAL A 73 10.57 2.17 -16.11
N LYS A 74 9.88 2.58 -17.18
CA LYS A 74 9.61 1.72 -18.33
C LYS A 74 10.89 1.32 -19.09
N GLU A 75 11.85 2.23 -19.19
CA GLU A 75 13.18 1.94 -19.77
C GLU A 75 13.97 0.95 -18.92
N ALA A 76 13.94 1.10 -17.60
CA ALA A 76 14.59 0.17 -16.68
C ALA A 76 13.98 -1.23 -16.74
N ALA A 77 12.65 -1.36 -16.88
CA ALA A 77 12.01 -2.66 -17.11
C ALA A 77 12.54 -3.35 -18.39
N VAL A 78 12.80 -2.58 -19.45
CA VAL A 78 13.45 -3.11 -20.67
C VAL A 78 14.90 -3.55 -20.39
N ALA A 79 15.64 -2.82 -19.55
CA ALA A 79 16.99 -3.19 -19.16
C ALA A 79 17.00 -4.51 -18.37
N PHE A 80 16.08 -4.70 -17.42
CA PHE A 80 15.92 -5.96 -16.70
C PHE A 80 15.64 -7.13 -17.64
N ARG A 81 14.75 -6.96 -18.64
CA ARG A 81 14.49 -8.01 -19.65
C ARG A 81 15.73 -8.38 -20.42
N LYS A 82 16.59 -7.42 -20.79
CA LYS A 82 17.89 -7.67 -21.48
C LYS A 82 18.85 -8.49 -20.61
N HIS A 83 18.71 -8.42 -19.28
CA HIS A 83 19.49 -9.23 -18.33
C HIS A 83 18.81 -10.54 -17.94
N GLY A 84 17.76 -10.95 -18.69
CA GLY A 84 17.11 -12.24 -18.53
C GLY A 84 16.04 -12.32 -17.44
N TYR A 85 15.55 -11.18 -16.96
CA TYR A 85 14.36 -11.15 -16.11
C TYR A 85 13.08 -11.20 -16.94
N SER A 86 12.04 -11.87 -16.41
CA SER A 86 10.68 -11.48 -16.73
C SER A 86 10.42 -10.17 -16.00
N ALA A 87 9.81 -9.21 -16.66
CA ALA A 87 9.48 -7.91 -16.06
C ALA A 87 8.09 -7.48 -16.54
N GLU A 88 7.13 -7.50 -15.65
CA GLU A 88 5.76 -7.02 -15.87
C GLU A 88 5.62 -5.63 -15.24
N VAL A 89 4.96 -4.71 -15.93
CA VAL A 89 4.79 -3.33 -15.46
C VAL A 89 3.32 -3.06 -15.27
N THR A 90 2.94 -2.71 -14.06
CA THR A 90 1.58 -2.28 -13.70
C THR A 90 1.63 -0.82 -13.28
N ASP A 91 0.78 0.00 -13.88
CA ASP A 91 0.71 1.44 -13.64
C ASP A 91 -0.60 1.78 -12.91
N SER A 92 -0.50 2.46 -11.78
CA SER A 92 -1.63 2.86 -10.95
C SER A 92 -1.52 4.32 -10.50
N GLU A 93 -2.56 4.88 -9.89
CA GLU A 93 -2.49 6.22 -9.31
C GLU A 93 -1.49 6.33 -8.14
N LEU A 94 -1.17 5.23 -7.47
CA LEU A 94 -0.29 5.21 -6.29
C LEU A 94 1.17 4.96 -6.63
N HIS A 95 1.43 4.13 -7.62
CA HIS A 95 2.78 3.69 -7.97
C HIS A 95 2.81 3.03 -9.35
N ILE A 96 4.00 2.89 -9.88
CA ILE A 96 4.31 1.95 -10.96
C ILE A 96 5.02 0.76 -10.32
N SER A 97 4.45 -0.43 -10.45
CA SER A 97 5.09 -1.68 -10.02
C SER A 97 5.79 -2.35 -11.20
N VAL A 98 6.96 -2.88 -10.95
CA VAL A 98 7.71 -3.72 -11.89
C VAL A 98 7.98 -5.06 -11.20
N ASP A 99 7.18 -6.07 -11.59
CA ASP A 99 7.28 -7.42 -11.06
C ASP A 99 8.36 -8.18 -11.83
N LEU A 100 9.47 -8.45 -11.17
CA LEU A 100 10.67 -9.05 -11.74
C LEU A 100 10.79 -10.51 -11.29
N LYS A 101 11.03 -11.42 -12.23
CA LYS A 101 11.29 -12.84 -11.92
C LYS A 101 12.51 -13.33 -12.66
N LYS A 102 13.43 -14.00 -11.94
CA LYS A 102 14.60 -14.67 -12.52
C LYS A 102 15.08 -15.80 -11.60
N SER A 103 15.45 -16.94 -12.14
CA SER A 103 16.00 -18.10 -11.41
C SER A 103 15.11 -18.61 -10.27
N GLY A 104 13.80 -18.42 -10.35
CA GLY A 104 12.85 -18.81 -9.31
C GLY A 104 12.71 -17.81 -8.15
N ILE A 105 13.36 -16.65 -8.21
CA ILE A 105 13.20 -15.56 -7.24
C ILE A 105 12.29 -14.50 -7.84
N GLN A 106 11.36 -14.01 -7.05
CA GLN A 106 10.55 -12.83 -7.30
C GLN A 106 11.23 -11.61 -6.67
N MET A 107 11.16 -10.46 -7.36
CA MET A 107 11.60 -9.18 -6.86
C MET A 107 10.59 -8.10 -7.27
N ASP A 108 10.08 -7.39 -6.30
CA ASP A 108 9.12 -6.31 -6.53
C ASP A 108 9.83 -4.96 -6.47
N TRP A 109 9.91 -4.28 -7.62
CA TRP A 109 10.37 -2.90 -7.68
C TRP A 109 9.18 -1.95 -7.80
N THR A 110 8.82 -1.32 -6.68
CA THR A 110 7.72 -0.37 -6.62
C THR A 110 8.23 1.07 -6.68
N CYS A 111 7.77 1.81 -7.69
CA CYS A 111 8.08 3.22 -7.91
C CYS A 111 6.88 4.07 -7.46
N TYR A 112 6.94 4.58 -6.23
CA TYR A 112 5.83 5.28 -5.59
C TYR A 112 5.61 6.67 -6.16
N ARG A 113 4.35 7.10 -6.28
CA ARG A 113 3.97 8.50 -6.49
C ARG A 113 3.81 9.21 -5.15
N ILE A 114 4.23 10.48 -5.11
CA ILE A 114 3.95 11.33 -3.96
C ILE A 114 2.54 11.88 -4.13
N ILE A 115 1.71 11.65 -3.12
CA ILE A 115 0.37 12.19 -3.02
C ILE A 115 0.36 13.07 -1.78
N ASP A 116 0.13 14.36 -1.98
CA ASP A 116 0.38 15.41 -0.99
C ASP A 116 1.84 15.37 -0.52
N ASP A 117 2.11 14.94 0.70
CA ASP A 117 3.45 14.84 1.27
C ASP A 117 3.89 13.38 1.54
N SER A 118 3.20 12.40 0.96
CA SER A 118 3.30 11.00 1.37
C SER A 118 3.37 10.04 0.20
N ILE A 119 3.89 8.85 0.46
CA ILE A 119 3.71 7.66 -0.36
C ILE A 119 2.86 6.64 0.39
N TYR A 120 2.18 5.79 -0.36
CA TYR A 120 1.32 4.76 0.22
C TYR A 120 1.89 3.37 -0.04
N GLN A 121 2.03 2.58 1.01
CA GLN A 121 2.58 1.24 0.97
C GLN A 121 1.55 0.22 1.45
N TRP A 122 1.57 -0.95 0.84
CA TRP A 122 0.82 -2.10 1.35
C TRP A 122 1.29 -2.50 2.77
N PRO A 123 0.43 -2.92 3.67
CA PRO A 123 -1.01 -2.85 3.67
C PRO A 123 -1.51 -1.56 4.35
N VAL A 124 -2.02 -0.59 3.65
CA VAL A 124 -2.66 0.61 4.22
C VAL A 124 -1.73 1.46 5.11
N VAL A 125 -0.51 1.75 4.64
CA VAL A 125 0.45 2.56 5.41
C VAL A 125 0.81 3.83 4.66
N LYS A 126 0.55 4.97 5.27
CA LYS A 126 0.95 6.30 4.79
C LYS A 126 2.31 6.68 5.35
N ILE A 127 3.31 6.81 4.49
CA ILE A 127 4.69 7.11 4.84
C ILE A 127 5.05 8.49 4.32
N PRO A 128 5.62 9.40 5.15
CA PRO A 128 6.05 10.71 4.66
C PRO A 128 7.12 10.58 3.58
N ALA A 129 6.94 11.30 2.47
CA ALA A 129 7.89 11.30 1.35
C ALA A 129 9.28 11.78 1.79
N SER A 130 9.36 12.63 2.80
CA SER A 130 10.61 13.16 3.36
C SER A 130 11.58 12.09 3.87
N LEU A 131 11.09 10.91 4.28
CA LEU A 131 11.97 9.78 4.64
C LEU A 131 12.75 9.21 3.45
N HIS A 132 12.36 9.58 2.22
CA HIS A 132 12.96 9.09 0.98
C HIS A 132 13.77 10.18 0.22
N GLU A 133 13.76 11.43 0.70
CA GLU A 133 14.51 12.52 0.09
C GLU A 133 16.02 12.38 0.31
N ASN A 134 16.42 11.95 1.50
CA ASN A 134 17.82 11.79 1.90
C ASN A 134 18.03 10.38 2.45
N LEU A 135 18.11 9.39 1.57
CA LEU A 135 18.27 7.99 1.92
C LEU A 135 19.54 7.74 2.73
N LYS A 136 19.49 6.75 3.62
CA LYS A 136 20.63 6.32 4.44
C LYS A 136 21.33 5.14 3.78
N GLU A 137 22.65 5.20 3.69
CA GLU A 137 23.47 4.05 3.30
C GLU A 137 23.61 3.06 4.45
N ILE A 138 23.50 1.78 4.14
CA ILE A 138 23.78 0.68 5.06
C ILE A 138 24.65 -0.37 4.36
N ASP A 139 25.50 -1.05 5.15
CA ASP A 139 26.23 -2.22 4.67
C ASP A 139 25.32 -3.45 4.78
N PHE A 140 25.10 -4.14 3.65
CA PHE A 140 24.31 -5.36 3.58
C PHE A 140 24.90 -6.28 2.51
N LEU A 141 25.05 -7.58 2.81
CA LEU A 141 25.57 -8.59 1.88
C LEU A 141 26.96 -8.24 1.28
N GLY A 142 27.79 -7.53 2.05
CA GLY A 142 29.14 -7.11 1.63
C GLY A 142 29.17 -5.98 0.60
N THR A 143 28.08 -5.24 0.44
CA THR A 143 28.01 -4.01 -0.37
C THR A 143 27.07 -3.00 0.28
N THR A 144 26.98 -1.79 -0.26
CA THR A 144 26.10 -0.74 0.28
C THR A 144 24.75 -0.74 -0.42
N PHE A 145 23.69 -0.56 0.36
CA PHE A 145 22.33 -0.32 -0.12
C PHE A 145 21.73 0.91 0.56
N MET A 146 20.73 1.49 -0.07
CA MET A 146 19.97 2.60 0.48
C MET A 146 18.75 2.09 1.22
N VAL A 147 18.39 2.80 2.31
CA VAL A 147 17.14 2.59 3.07
C VAL A 147 16.51 3.95 3.38
N PRO A 148 15.20 4.01 3.71
CA PRO A 148 14.57 5.24 4.19
C PRO A 148 15.31 5.82 5.41
N ASN A 149 15.26 7.14 5.60
CA ASN A 149 16.04 7.82 6.64
C ASN A 149 15.17 8.75 7.50
N PRO A 150 15.10 8.53 8.82
CA PRO A 150 15.72 7.42 9.57
C PRO A 150 14.94 6.10 9.40
N PRO A 151 15.63 4.96 9.27
CA PRO A 151 14.96 3.66 9.07
C PRO A 151 14.11 3.24 10.27
N GLU A 152 14.47 3.65 11.48
CA GLU A 152 13.72 3.36 12.70
C GLU A 152 12.32 3.99 12.64
N GLU A 153 12.20 5.22 12.13
CA GLU A 153 10.93 5.90 11.93
C GLU A 153 10.09 5.21 10.86
N TYR A 154 10.71 4.85 9.74
CA TYR A 154 10.06 4.09 8.69
C TYR A 154 9.45 2.79 9.23
N PHE A 155 10.20 2.01 10.02
CA PHE A 155 9.70 0.77 10.57
C PHE A 155 8.62 0.98 11.64
N ARG A 156 8.76 2.01 12.46
CA ARG A 156 7.74 2.36 13.44
C ARG A 156 6.40 2.69 12.78
N LEU A 157 6.43 3.43 11.69
CA LEU A 157 5.23 3.75 10.91
C LEU A 157 4.63 2.52 10.23
N LYS A 158 5.49 1.65 9.67
CA LYS A 158 5.05 0.49 8.90
C LYS A 158 4.61 -0.68 9.77
N TYR A 159 5.42 -1.04 10.74
CA TYR A 159 5.25 -2.27 11.53
C TYR A 159 4.81 -2.02 12.98
N GLY A 160 4.80 -0.76 13.43
CA GLY A 160 4.48 -0.41 14.80
C GLY A 160 5.72 -0.30 15.70
N PRO A 161 5.52 0.02 17.00
CA PRO A 161 6.63 0.28 17.93
C PRO A 161 7.47 -0.96 18.25
N ASP A 162 6.94 -2.14 18.04
CA ASP A 162 7.55 -3.45 18.33
C ASP A 162 8.29 -4.06 17.13
N TRP A 163 8.57 -3.28 16.07
CA TRP A 163 9.20 -3.75 14.83
C TRP A 163 10.53 -4.50 15.00
N MET A 164 11.23 -4.25 16.13
CA MET A 164 12.45 -5.00 16.49
C MET A 164 12.20 -6.44 16.93
N THR A 165 10.96 -6.79 17.29
CA THR A 165 10.59 -8.15 17.71
C THR A 165 10.33 -9.00 16.47
N PRO A 166 11.09 -10.10 16.25
CA PRO A 166 10.82 -10.97 15.11
C PRO A 166 9.44 -11.62 15.23
N LYS A 167 8.66 -11.55 14.15
CA LYS A 167 7.37 -12.21 14.00
C LYS A 167 7.53 -13.42 13.08
N GLN A 168 6.62 -14.39 13.15
CA GLN A 168 6.60 -15.52 12.23
C GLN A 168 5.95 -15.14 10.89
N SER A 169 6.13 -16.00 9.89
CA SER A 169 5.48 -15.83 8.58
C SER A 169 3.96 -15.72 8.74
N GLY A 170 3.36 -14.70 8.14
CA GLY A 170 1.92 -14.45 8.18
C GLY A 170 1.41 -13.69 9.41
N ASP A 171 2.19 -13.55 10.49
CA ASP A 171 1.76 -12.85 11.70
C ASP A 171 1.45 -11.37 11.43
N PHE A 172 2.26 -10.72 10.60
CA PHE A 172 2.07 -9.31 10.27
C PHE A 172 0.80 -9.08 9.45
N GLU A 173 0.58 -9.91 8.44
CA GLU A 173 -0.61 -9.87 7.59
C GLU A 173 -1.87 -10.14 8.42
N GLN A 174 -1.81 -11.13 9.32
CA GLN A 174 -2.92 -11.44 10.22
C GLN A 174 -3.22 -10.30 11.19
N GLU A 175 -2.21 -9.66 11.78
CA GLU A 175 -2.41 -8.48 12.64
C GLU A 175 -3.09 -7.33 11.88
N VAL A 176 -2.76 -7.14 10.60
CA VAL A 176 -3.42 -6.13 9.77
C VAL A 176 -4.88 -6.48 9.56
N LEU A 177 -5.18 -7.73 9.23
CA LEU A 177 -6.55 -8.22 9.05
C LEU A 177 -7.35 -8.11 10.36
N ASP A 178 -6.79 -8.53 11.48
CA ASP A 178 -7.43 -8.46 12.80
C ASP A 178 -7.76 -7.01 13.19
N LEU A 179 -6.89 -6.06 12.88
CA LEU A 179 -7.16 -4.64 13.11
C LEU A 179 -8.28 -4.07 12.25
N MET A 180 -8.47 -4.61 11.05
CA MET A 180 -9.59 -4.26 10.19
C MET A 180 -10.90 -4.82 10.74
N GLU A 181 -10.89 -6.07 11.23
CA GLU A 181 -12.06 -6.72 11.85
C GLU A 181 -12.49 -6.06 13.16
N ASP A 182 -11.55 -5.71 14.05
CA ASP A 182 -11.85 -5.06 15.35
C ASP A 182 -12.52 -3.69 15.19
N ARG A 183 -12.17 -2.95 14.16
CA ARG A 183 -12.81 -1.66 13.87
C ARG A 183 -14.28 -1.82 13.43
N SER A 184 -14.61 -2.92 12.78
CA SER A 184 -16.00 -3.24 12.39
C SER A 184 -16.87 -3.59 13.58
N GLN A 185 -16.31 -4.11 14.67
CA GLN A 185 -17.06 -4.55 15.86
C GLN A 185 -17.29 -3.44 16.90
N THR A 186 -16.47 -2.41 16.93
CA THR A 186 -16.58 -1.35 17.96
C THR A 186 -17.73 -0.36 17.78
N ASN A 187 -18.43 -0.39 16.64
CA ASN A 187 -19.54 0.51 16.33
C ASN A 187 -20.94 -0.12 16.36
N ASN A 188 -21.15 -1.15 17.17
CA ASN A 188 -22.50 -1.69 17.44
C ASN A 188 -23.38 -0.76 18.31
N SER A 189 -23.28 0.56 18.12
CA SER A 189 -24.25 1.51 18.70
C SER A 189 -25.39 1.72 17.73
N LYS A 190 -26.48 0.99 18.00
CA LYS A 190 -27.76 1.11 17.31
C LYS A 190 -28.28 2.56 17.33
N ASN A 191 -28.02 3.30 16.26
CA ASN A 191 -28.88 4.41 15.87
C ASN A 191 -29.35 4.16 14.45
N VAL A 192 -30.45 3.43 14.32
CA VAL A 192 -31.22 3.29 13.10
C VAL A 192 -31.85 4.64 12.78
N LEU A 193 -31.14 5.48 12.04
CA LEU A 193 -31.78 6.56 11.30
C LEU A 193 -32.44 5.94 10.08
N GLN A 194 -33.78 5.98 10.06
CA GLN A 194 -34.59 5.60 8.89
C GLN A 194 -34.12 6.43 7.69
N LEU A 195 -33.51 5.76 6.71
CA LEU A 195 -33.18 6.31 5.42
C LEU A 195 -34.46 6.53 4.62
N ALA A 196 -34.92 7.79 4.55
CA ALA A 196 -35.82 8.23 3.49
C ALA A 196 -34.97 8.36 2.20
N ASP A 197 -35.48 7.72 1.13
CA ASP A 197 -34.96 7.69 -0.23
C ASP A 197 -33.83 6.68 -0.53
N ARG A 198 -34.14 5.39 -0.31
CA ARG A 198 -33.51 4.32 -1.08
C ARG A 198 -34.09 4.33 -2.49
N HIS A 199 -33.44 5.03 -3.42
CA HIS A 199 -33.63 4.74 -4.84
C HIS A 199 -32.87 3.44 -5.17
N ASP A 200 -33.65 2.43 -5.53
CA ASP A 200 -33.25 1.12 -6.06
C ASP A 200 -32.09 0.42 -5.33
N ALA A 201 -32.45 -0.41 -4.38
CA ALA A 201 -31.56 -1.44 -3.85
C ALA A 201 -31.29 -2.50 -4.92
N ASN A 202 -30.49 -2.16 -5.93
CA ASN A 202 -29.81 -3.16 -6.75
C ASN A 202 -28.84 -3.91 -5.84
N LEU A 203 -28.89 -5.24 -5.90
CA LEU A 203 -28.06 -6.18 -5.13
C LEU A 203 -26.53 -5.98 -5.25
N HIS A 204 -26.08 -4.97 -5.99
CA HIS A 204 -24.68 -4.67 -6.28
C HIS A 204 -24.26 -3.24 -5.88
N THR A 205 -25.03 -2.56 -5.05
CA THR A 205 -24.71 -1.18 -4.66
C THR A 205 -24.14 -1.15 -3.25
N GLY A 206 -22.94 -0.57 -3.09
CA GLY A 206 -22.39 -0.18 -1.80
C GLY A 206 -22.59 1.31 -1.56
N SER A 207 -22.68 1.73 -0.32
CA SER A 207 -22.75 3.14 0.07
C SER A 207 -21.63 3.52 1.04
N LEU A 208 -21.12 4.72 0.88
CA LEU A 208 -20.13 5.30 1.78
C LEU A 208 -20.64 6.65 2.28
N LYS A 209 -20.71 6.79 3.58
CA LYS A 209 -20.93 8.07 4.24
C LYS A 209 -19.59 8.69 4.62
N VAL A 210 -19.37 9.92 4.21
CA VAL A 210 -18.17 10.69 4.51
C VAL A 210 -18.50 11.76 5.53
N LEU A 211 -17.76 11.80 6.64
CA LEU A 211 -17.79 12.88 7.62
C LEU A 211 -16.59 13.80 7.40
N GLY A 212 -16.75 15.07 7.76
CA GLY A 212 -15.66 16.04 7.85
C GLY A 212 -14.88 15.93 9.17
N PHE A 213 -13.84 16.74 9.32
CA PHE A 213 -13.05 16.82 10.55
C PHE A 213 -13.86 17.32 11.77
N ASP A 214 -15.01 17.93 11.54
CA ASP A 214 -15.98 18.37 12.55
C ASP A 214 -16.96 17.27 12.97
N GLY A 215 -16.90 16.11 12.33
CA GLY A 215 -17.82 14.99 12.54
C GLY A 215 -19.17 15.14 11.84
N GLU A 216 -19.38 16.21 11.08
CA GLU A 216 -20.61 16.44 10.33
C GLU A 216 -20.53 15.83 8.93
N ALA A 217 -21.67 15.63 8.28
CA ALA A 217 -21.76 15.07 6.94
C ALA A 217 -21.03 15.98 5.92
N ALA A 218 -20.04 15.45 5.22
CA ALA A 218 -19.27 16.18 4.23
C ALA A 218 -19.90 16.09 2.84
N ALA A 219 -20.54 17.17 2.39
CA ALA A 219 -21.18 17.25 1.08
C ALA A 219 -20.20 17.68 -0.01
N GLY A 220 -20.37 17.17 -1.24
CA GLY A 220 -19.58 17.54 -2.40
C GLY A 220 -18.14 17.00 -2.41
N VAL A 221 -17.82 16.07 -1.52
CA VAL A 221 -16.52 15.42 -1.42
C VAL A 221 -16.35 14.42 -2.55
N GLU A 222 -15.29 14.55 -3.34
CA GLU A 222 -14.96 13.56 -4.36
C GLU A 222 -14.45 12.29 -3.68
N VAL A 223 -15.07 11.17 -4.02
CA VAL A 223 -14.64 9.83 -3.61
C VAL A 223 -14.35 9.02 -4.86
N THR A 224 -13.21 8.36 -4.85
CA THR A 224 -12.76 7.49 -5.95
C THR A 224 -12.67 6.07 -5.42
N LEU A 225 -13.18 5.11 -6.19
CA LEU A 225 -13.13 3.68 -5.90
C LEU A 225 -12.47 2.92 -7.03
N ALA A 226 -11.49 2.08 -6.74
CA ALA A 226 -10.85 1.19 -7.71
C ALA A 226 -10.66 -0.21 -7.13
N PRO A 227 -10.90 -1.29 -7.90
CA PRO A 227 -10.46 -2.63 -7.49
C PRO A 227 -8.93 -2.67 -7.36
N THR A 228 -8.41 -3.38 -6.35
CA THR A 228 -6.96 -3.51 -6.16
C THR A 228 -6.27 -4.31 -7.26
N THR A 229 -7.01 -5.16 -7.96
CA THR A 229 -6.49 -6.02 -9.04
C THR A 229 -6.39 -5.31 -10.39
N VAL A 230 -7.17 -4.22 -10.58
CA VAL A 230 -7.21 -3.45 -11.84
C VAL A 230 -7.34 -1.98 -11.47
N LEU A 231 -6.20 -1.32 -11.29
CA LEU A 231 -6.15 0.11 -10.93
C LEU A 231 -6.53 1.05 -12.10
N THR A 232 -7.15 0.52 -13.14
CA THR A 232 -7.69 1.26 -14.28
C THR A 232 -9.21 1.14 -14.30
N GLY A 233 -9.91 2.25 -14.33
CA GLY A 233 -11.37 2.28 -14.34
C GLY A 233 -11.92 2.69 -12.98
N LEU A 234 -11.58 3.90 -12.58
CA LEU A 234 -12.01 4.47 -11.30
C LEU A 234 -13.46 4.94 -11.42
N ASP A 235 -14.33 4.41 -10.56
CA ASP A 235 -15.59 5.06 -10.27
C ASP A 235 -15.33 6.30 -9.42
N LYS A 236 -15.68 7.47 -9.94
CA LYS A 236 -15.62 8.75 -9.24
C LYS A 236 -17.01 9.26 -9.02
N ALA A 237 -17.32 9.64 -7.80
CA ALA A 237 -18.57 10.28 -7.47
C ALA A 237 -18.40 11.27 -6.33
N ASN A 238 -19.26 12.26 -6.26
CA ASN A 238 -19.26 13.21 -5.16
C ASN A 238 -20.34 12.85 -4.16
N THR A 239 -20.05 13.08 -2.89
CA THR A 239 -21.04 12.92 -1.83
C THR A 239 -22.20 13.91 -2.00
N ASN A 240 -23.41 13.44 -1.71
CA ASN A 240 -24.61 14.26 -1.70
C ASN A 240 -24.65 15.19 -0.47
N GLN A 241 -25.73 15.95 -0.32
CA GLN A 241 -25.91 16.88 0.82
C GLN A 241 -25.90 16.23 2.21
N TYR A 242 -26.06 14.90 2.28
CA TYR A 242 -26.03 14.11 3.50
C TYR A 242 -24.70 13.37 3.70
N GLY A 243 -23.70 13.65 2.87
CA GLY A 243 -22.39 13.03 2.92
C GLY A 243 -22.31 11.63 2.29
N TYR A 244 -23.34 11.18 1.56
CA TYR A 244 -23.36 9.83 0.97
C TYR A 244 -22.89 9.84 -0.48
N VAL A 245 -22.12 8.81 -0.81
CA VAL A 245 -21.80 8.42 -2.18
C VAL A 245 -22.15 6.94 -2.38
N TYR A 246 -22.53 6.56 -3.60
CA TYR A 246 -22.97 5.20 -3.95
C TYR A 246 -22.08 4.68 -5.07
N PHE A 247 -21.65 3.41 -4.93
CA PHE A 247 -20.81 2.71 -5.88
C PHE A 247 -21.48 1.43 -6.37
N ASN A 248 -21.14 1.04 -7.59
CA ASN A 248 -21.46 -0.28 -8.08
C ASN A 248 -20.34 -1.25 -7.62
N LEU A 249 -20.67 -2.13 -6.68
CA LEU A 249 -19.79 -3.18 -6.18
C LEU A 249 -20.31 -4.52 -6.75
N PRO A 250 -19.69 -5.07 -7.82
CA PRO A 250 -20.17 -6.29 -8.44
C PRO A 250 -20.01 -7.52 -7.52
N GLU A 251 -19.03 -7.52 -6.66
CA GLU A 251 -18.72 -8.59 -5.73
C GLU A 251 -18.01 -8.08 -4.48
N LYS A 252 -17.93 -8.91 -3.45
CA LYS A 252 -17.10 -8.67 -2.29
C LYS A 252 -15.63 -8.81 -2.72
N ALA A 253 -14.86 -7.73 -2.61
CA ALA A 253 -13.46 -7.68 -2.99
C ALA A 253 -12.70 -6.57 -2.25
N PHE A 254 -11.39 -6.57 -2.41
CA PHE A 254 -10.55 -5.47 -1.92
C PHE A 254 -10.52 -4.32 -2.92
N TYR A 255 -10.70 -3.11 -2.41
CA TYR A 255 -10.73 -1.88 -3.16
C TYR A 255 -9.77 -0.84 -2.57
N VAL A 256 -9.30 0.05 -3.42
CA VAL A 256 -8.68 1.31 -3.01
C VAL A 256 -9.76 2.37 -2.99
N VAL A 257 -9.94 3.03 -1.87
CA VAL A 257 -10.85 4.16 -1.72
C VAL A 257 -10.02 5.42 -1.51
N ALA A 258 -10.26 6.47 -2.29
CA ALA A 258 -9.65 7.77 -2.07
C ALA A 258 -10.73 8.80 -1.77
N VAL A 259 -10.51 9.63 -0.74
CA VAL A 259 -11.43 10.65 -0.27
C VAL A 259 -10.73 12.01 -0.34
N GLN A 260 -11.28 12.97 -1.09
CA GLN A 260 -10.74 14.32 -1.24
C GLN A 260 -11.45 15.27 -0.27
N LEU A 261 -10.86 15.54 0.88
CA LEU A 261 -11.38 16.48 1.88
C LEU A 261 -10.65 17.82 1.78
N GLY A 262 -11.27 18.79 1.11
CA GLY A 262 -10.64 20.08 0.83
C GLY A 262 -9.39 19.89 -0.02
N ASP A 263 -8.24 20.40 0.45
CA ASP A 263 -6.95 20.26 -0.24
C ASP A 263 -6.23 18.94 0.09
N SER A 264 -6.75 18.13 1.03
CA SER A 264 -6.14 16.87 1.45
C SER A 264 -6.82 15.68 0.78
N LYS A 265 -6.01 14.80 0.19
CA LYS A 265 -6.45 13.51 -0.35
C LYS A 265 -6.02 12.39 0.59
N GLU A 266 -6.96 11.67 1.14
CA GLU A 266 -6.68 10.46 1.91
C GLU A 266 -6.96 9.22 1.09
N ILE A 267 -6.05 8.26 1.14
CA ILE A 267 -6.15 6.99 0.43
C ILE A 267 -6.26 5.88 1.45
N LEU A 268 -7.38 5.17 1.38
CA LEU A 268 -7.66 3.95 2.11
C LEU A 268 -7.33 2.80 1.17
N TYR A 269 -6.23 2.15 1.43
CA TYR A 269 -5.69 1.11 0.56
C TYR A 269 -6.03 -0.27 1.12
N LEU A 270 -6.66 -1.13 0.34
CA LEU A 270 -7.17 -2.46 0.74
C LEU A 270 -8.37 -2.43 1.69
N GLU A 271 -9.42 -1.72 1.35
CA GLU A 271 -10.70 -1.88 2.01
C GLU A 271 -11.47 -3.06 1.41
N GLU A 272 -11.86 -4.03 2.23
CA GLU A 272 -12.76 -5.10 1.80
C GLU A 272 -14.19 -4.58 1.80
N LEU A 273 -14.73 -4.32 0.61
CA LEU A 273 -16.10 -3.82 0.44
C LEU A 273 -17.02 -4.93 -0.08
N GLU A 274 -18.22 -4.97 0.46
CA GLU A 274 -19.25 -5.95 0.13
C GLU A 274 -20.53 -5.24 -0.37
N PRO A 275 -21.16 -5.75 -1.44
CA PRO A 275 -22.43 -5.21 -1.94
C PRO A 275 -23.52 -5.19 -0.86
N GLY A 276 -24.29 -4.11 -0.81
CA GLY A 276 -25.41 -3.95 0.13
C GLY A 276 -25.01 -3.45 1.52
N ILE A 277 -23.72 -3.28 1.80
CA ILE A 277 -23.22 -2.73 3.07
C ILE A 277 -23.06 -1.22 2.96
N GLU A 278 -23.37 -0.53 4.03
CA GLU A 278 -23.06 0.88 4.24
C GLU A 278 -21.74 1.01 5.00
N TYR A 279 -20.87 1.88 4.51
CA TYR A 279 -19.59 2.18 5.14
C TYR A 279 -19.57 3.61 5.63
N LEU A 280 -18.80 3.87 6.68
CA LEU A 280 -18.54 5.19 7.23
C LEU A 280 -17.04 5.50 7.12
N TYR A 281 -16.71 6.65 6.56
CA TYR A 281 -15.40 7.26 6.66
C TYR A 281 -15.44 8.45 7.60
N MET A 282 -14.50 8.49 8.53
CA MET A 282 -14.29 9.59 9.45
C MET A 282 -12.79 9.93 9.49
N PRO A 283 -12.40 11.17 9.11
CA PRO A 283 -10.99 11.55 9.12
C PRO A 283 -10.45 11.58 10.55
N ASP A 284 -9.22 11.12 10.75
CA ASP A 284 -8.51 11.18 12.02
C ASP A 284 -7.29 12.09 11.88
N SER A 285 -7.39 13.31 12.38
CA SER A 285 -6.30 14.28 12.37
C SER A 285 -5.16 13.93 13.33
N SER A 286 -5.34 12.99 14.24
CA SER A 286 -4.31 12.57 15.21
C SER A 286 -3.25 11.65 14.59
N HIS A 287 -3.58 10.99 13.46
CA HIS A 287 -2.70 10.04 12.76
C HIS A 287 -2.39 10.55 11.36
N ARG A 288 -1.44 11.47 11.25
CA ARG A 288 -1.02 12.02 9.95
C ARG A 288 -0.29 10.98 9.08
N TYR A 289 0.48 10.10 9.70
CA TYR A 289 1.28 9.07 9.06
C TYR A 289 1.14 7.73 9.76
N GLY A 290 1.59 6.68 9.13
CA GLY A 290 1.46 5.31 9.62
C GLY A 290 0.24 4.63 8.99
N ARG A 291 -0.39 3.74 9.72
CA ARG A 291 -1.60 3.06 9.23
C ARG A 291 -2.70 4.07 8.92
N ALA A 292 -3.19 4.05 7.69
CA ALA A 292 -4.30 4.90 7.28
C ALA A 292 -5.59 4.54 8.03
N ASN A 293 -6.54 5.47 8.06
CA ASN A 293 -7.88 5.18 8.57
C ASN A 293 -8.54 4.09 7.71
N ALA A 294 -9.35 3.26 8.34
CA ALA A 294 -10.16 2.27 7.67
C ALA A 294 -11.62 2.70 7.61
N LEU A 295 -12.36 2.17 6.63
CA LEU A 295 -13.80 2.31 6.59
C LEU A 295 -14.43 1.48 7.70
N ILE A 296 -15.54 1.97 8.24
CA ILE A 296 -16.31 1.30 9.29
C ILE A 296 -17.59 0.78 8.64
N ALA A 297 -17.78 -0.53 8.61
CA ALA A 297 -19.06 -1.12 8.19
C ALA A 297 -20.15 -0.79 9.21
N GLN A 298 -21.35 -0.37 8.72
CA GLN A 298 -22.49 0.02 9.55
C GLN A 298 -23.54 -1.08 9.61
#